data_7c152185e438703c705421251dd8d55c
#
_entry.id   7c152185e438703c705421251dd8d55c
#
_cell.length_a   1.000
_cell.length_b   1.000
_cell.length_c   1.000
_cell.angle_alpha   90.00
_cell.angle_beta   90.00
_cell.angle_gamma   90.00
#
_symmetry.space_group_name_H-M   'P 1'
#
loop_
_entity.id
_entity.type
_entity.pdbx_description
1 polymer ?
#
loop_
_entity_poly.entity_id
_entity_poly.type
_entity_poly.pdbx_seq_one_letter_code
_entity_poly.pdbx_strand_id
1 'polypeptide(L)'
;MEGPEHKTYLIDGGSSDIKNVGKYRIEPFLKYRGIGSIDYVFVSHGDIDHMNGIEEMLKRQQVGIKIRNLVVTGEAYRDEKLEELISVAEDNGTTVWEMENGTQIREGKLRFTCLGPKEKNMNPGNEASMILHLEYEGFDMLFTGDVEKEGEESLTDTLSYLQEKKISWEVLKTAHHGSKNSTTEAFLENVKPRYAWISAGRKNRYGHPHKDTLERLENSGAKIYSTQENGAFGITVNKKSMRIHGRNG
;
A
#
# COMPACT_ATOMS: atom_id res chain seq x y z
N MET A 1 1.62 -3.97 9.73
CA MET A 1 1.76 -5.41 9.46
C MET A 1 2.95 -5.95 10.25
N GLU A 2 2.87 -7.17 10.74
CA GLU A 2 3.98 -7.83 11.44
C GLU A 2 4.42 -9.03 10.59
N GLY A 3 5.73 -9.14 10.34
CA GLY A 3 6.34 -10.23 9.59
C GLY A 3 6.69 -11.45 10.46
N PRO A 4 7.16 -12.53 9.85
CA PRO A 4 7.42 -13.82 10.54
C PRO A 4 8.56 -13.77 11.55
N GLU A 5 9.48 -12.82 11.45
CA GLU A 5 10.60 -12.60 12.37
C GLU A 5 10.41 -11.32 13.20
N HIS A 6 9.14 -10.91 13.38
CA HIS A 6 8.70 -9.77 14.19
C HIS A 6 9.08 -8.39 13.65
N LYS A 7 9.56 -8.26 12.42
CA LYS A 7 9.68 -6.92 11.80
C LYS A 7 8.30 -6.33 11.53
N THR A 8 8.24 -5.03 11.63
CA THR A 8 7.01 -4.26 11.48
C THR A 8 7.06 -3.42 10.21
N TYR A 9 5.96 -3.43 9.48
CA TYR A 9 5.82 -2.76 8.20
C TYR A 9 4.58 -1.87 8.18
N LEU A 10 4.71 -0.66 7.63
CA LEU A 10 3.61 0.24 7.32
C LEU A 10 3.67 0.55 5.81
N ILE A 11 2.54 0.51 5.13
CA ILE A 11 2.42 0.86 3.72
C ILE A 11 1.39 1.97 3.63
N ASP A 12 1.85 3.15 3.29
CA ASP A 12 1.12 4.41 3.37
C ASP A 12 0.54 4.70 4.76
N GLY A 13 0.24 5.95 5.02
CA GLY A 13 -0.28 6.34 6.33
C GLY A 13 -0.65 7.81 6.36
N GLY A 14 -1.71 8.16 5.65
CA GLY A 14 -2.18 9.54 5.59
C GLY A 14 -3.69 9.66 5.57
N SER A 15 -4.17 10.90 5.48
CA SER A 15 -5.58 11.23 5.28
C SER A 15 -5.73 12.67 4.81
N SER A 16 -6.55 12.88 3.78
CA SER A 16 -6.97 14.21 3.35
C SER A 16 -8.05 14.82 4.26
N ASP A 17 -8.78 14.00 5.03
CA ASP A 17 -9.94 14.41 5.81
C ASP A 17 -9.65 14.54 7.32
N ILE A 18 -8.63 13.84 7.83
CA ILE A 18 -8.33 13.76 9.26
C ILE A 18 -7.02 14.49 9.56
N LYS A 19 -7.10 15.57 10.34
CA LYS A 19 -5.93 16.29 10.82
C LYS A 19 -5.17 15.45 11.86
N ASN A 20 -3.84 15.54 11.83
CA ASN A 20 -2.95 14.85 12.77
C ASN A 20 -3.23 13.34 12.84
N VAL A 21 -3.42 12.71 11.68
CA VAL A 21 -3.75 11.29 11.56
C VAL A 21 -2.65 10.40 12.13
N GLY A 22 -1.39 10.77 11.98
CA GLY A 22 -0.24 10.08 12.59
C GLY A 22 -0.38 10.03 14.10
N LYS A 23 -0.54 11.19 14.73
CA LYS A 23 -0.62 11.34 16.18
C LYS A 23 -1.86 10.71 16.81
N TYR A 24 -3.02 10.84 16.16
CA TYR A 24 -4.30 10.50 16.81
C TYR A 24 -4.93 9.19 16.29
N ARG A 25 -4.37 8.58 15.24
CA ARG A 25 -4.87 7.31 14.69
C ARG A 25 -3.77 6.26 14.58
N ILE A 26 -2.67 6.55 13.86
CA ILE A 26 -1.64 5.55 13.57
C ILE A 26 -0.86 5.21 14.84
N GLU A 27 -0.25 6.19 15.52
CA GLU A 27 0.50 5.94 16.75
C GLU A 27 -0.32 5.23 17.85
N PRO A 28 -1.55 5.67 18.18
CA PRO A 28 -2.35 4.97 19.19
C PRO A 28 -2.66 3.53 18.82
N PHE A 29 -2.93 3.25 17.57
CA PHE A 29 -3.16 1.88 17.09
C PHE A 29 -1.89 1.02 17.23
N LEU A 30 -0.73 1.54 16.83
CA LEU A 30 0.55 0.83 16.97
C LEU A 30 0.88 0.56 18.44
N LYS A 31 0.70 1.55 19.31
CA LYS A 31 0.89 1.41 20.77
C LYS A 31 -0.07 0.38 21.37
N TYR A 32 -1.34 0.39 20.96
CA TYR A 32 -2.31 -0.64 21.36
C TYR A 32 -1.87 -2.05 20.96
N ARG A 33 -1.19 -2.18 19.81
CA ARG A 33 -0.60 -3.44 19.34
C ARG A 33 0.75 -3.77 19.99
N GLY A 34 1.25 -2.94 20.92
CA GLY A 34 2.56 -3.12 21.53
C GLY A 34 3.75 -2.79 20.64
N ILE A 35 3.50 -2.10 19.51
CA ILE A 35 4.53 -1.72 18.53
C ILE A 35 5.15 -0.38 18.95
N GLY A 36 6.42 -0.40 19.34
CA GLY A 36 7.18 0.80 19.73
C GLY A 36 8.08 1.35 18.61
N SER A 37 8.30 0.60 17.55
CA SER A 37 9.04 1.05 16.36
C SER A 37 8.53 0.35 15.11
N ILE A 38 8.68 1.00 13.95
CA ILE A 38 8.40 0.43 12.63
C ILE A 38 9.73 0.22 11.92
N ASP A 39 9.96 -1.01 11.44
CA ASP A 39 11.20 -1.34 10.75
C ASP A 39 11.23 -0.77 9.32
N TYR A 40 10.13 -0.84 8.60
CA TYR A 40 10.00 -0.29 7.25
C TYR A 40 8.67 0.42 7.05
N VAL A 41 8.73 1.65 6.57
CA VAL A 41 7.57 2.41 6.09
C VAL A 41 7.72 2.59 4.59
N PHE A 42 6.77 2.08 3.82
CA PHE A 42 6.69 2.29 2.38
C PHE A 42 5.75 3.45 2.11
N VAL A 43 6.17 4.38 1.26
CA VAL A 43 5.31 5.47 0.75
C VAL A 43 5.19 5.31 -0.75
N SER A 44 3.95 5.10 -1.20
CA SER A 44 3.68 4.80 -2.61
C SER A 44 3.93 6.01 -3.51
N HIS A 45 3.55 7.22 -3.08
CA HIS A 45 3.73 8.49 -3.79
C HIS A 45 3.50 9.68 -2.86
N GLY A 46 3.70 10.91 -3.36
CA GLY A 46 3.74 12.15 -2.58
C GLY A 46 2.38 12.76 -2.21
N ASP A 47 1.24 12.09 -2.40
CA ASP A 47 -0.04 12.67 -2.03
C ASP A 47 -0.30 12.63 -0.52
N ILE A 48 -0.96 13.69 -0.04
CA ILE A 48 -1.16 13.97 1.40
C ILE A 48 -1.81 12.79 2.11
N ASP A 49 -2.78 12.15 1.51
CA ASP A 49 -3.53 11.04 2.10
C ASP A 49 -2.76 9.71 2.13
N HIS A 50 -1.55 9.70 1.58
CA HIS A 50 -0.62 8.59 1.69
C HIS A 50 0.52 8.86 2.69
N MET A 51 0.94 10.11 2.89
CA MET A 51 2.18 10.37 3.61
C MET A 51 2.07 11.31 4.83
N ASN A 52 1.02 12.16 4.98
CA ASN A 52 1.02 13.19 6.02
C ASN A 52 1.08 12.64 7.46
N GLY A 53 0.49 11.49 7.71
CA GLY A 53 0.60 10.84 9.02
C GLY A 53 1.98 10.26 9.28
N ILE A 54 2.68 9.83 8.23
CA ILE A 54 4.08 9.37 8.31
C ILE A 54 4.98 10.56 8.62
N GLU A 55 4.80 11.67 7.91
CA GLU A 55 5.53 12.92 8.17
C GLU A 55 5.36 13.41 9.62
N GLU A 56 4.12 13.40 10.13
CA GLU A 56 3.85 13.71 11.54
C GLU A 56 4.60 12.79 12.50
N MET A 57 4.65 11.49 12.20
CA MET A 57 5.33 10.50 13.03
C MET A 57 6.86 10.71 12.98
N LEU A 58 7.44 10.97 11.82
CA LEU A 58 8.86 11.28 11.65
C LEU A 58 9.27 12.48 12.50
N LYS A 59 8.53 13.59 12.42
CA LYS A 59 8.78 14.81 13.22
C LYS A 59 8.65 14.60 14.74
N ARG A 60 8.01 13.53 15.16
CA ARG A 60 7.69 13.23 16.57
C ARG A 60 8.39 11.99 17.13
N GLN A 61 9.20 11.30 16.35
CA GLN A 61 9.72 9.98 16.73
C GLN A 61 10.62 9.96 17.98
N GLN A 62 11.08 11.12 18.47
CA GLN A 62 11.78 11.20 19.75
C GLN A 62 10.88 10.87 20.95
N VAL A 63 9.57 11.13 20.86
CA VAL A 63 8.57 10.89 21.92
C VAL A 63 7.46 9.95 21.46
N GLY A 64 7.43 9.58 20.18
CA GLY A 64 6.44 8.74 19.52
C GLY A 64 6.97 7.36 19.14
N ILE A 65 6.43 6.84 18.04
CA ILE A 65 6.87 5.60 17.40
C ILE A 65 8.08 5.89 16.53
N LYS A 66 9.15 5.14 16.70
CA LYS A 66 10.36 5.28 15.88
C LYS A 66 10.17 4.62 14.52
N ILE A 67 10.53 5.32 13.45
CA ILE A 67 10.61 4.79 12.08
C ILE A 67 12.09 4.56 11.77
N ARG A 68 12.47 3.31 11.47
CA ARG A 68 13.86 2.93 11.19
C ARG A 68 14.23 3.20 9.75
N ASN A 69 13.38 2.78 8.82
CA ASN A 69 13.61 2.90 7.39
C ASN A 69 12.36 3.45 6.70
N LEU A 70 12.55 4.46 5.87
CA LEU A 70 11.57 4.97 4.91
C LEU A 70 11.93 4.41 3.54
N VAL A 71 10.98 3.81 2.85
CA VAL A 71 11.15 3.24 1.51
C VAL A 71 10.29 4.03 0.54
N VAL A 72 10.90 4.56 -0.50
CA VAL A 72 10.27 5.42 -1.51
C VAL A 72 10.63 4.96 -2.91
N THR A 73 9.96 5.47 -3.93
CA THR A 73 10.29 5.25 -5.34
C THR A 73 11.64 5.87 -5.70
N GLY A 74 12.25 5.43 -6.81
CA GLY A 74 13.45 6.05 -7.36
C GLY A 74 13.26 7.54 -7.70
N GLU A 75 14.35 8.30 -7.74
CA GLU A 75 14.37 9.77 -7.91
C GLU A 75 13.53 10.26 -9.10
N ALA A 76 13.56 9.54 -10.23
CA ALA A 76 12.85 9.92 -11.45
C ALA A 76 11.30 9.96 -11.31
N TYR A 77 10.76 9.42 -10.21
CA TYR A 77 9.32 9.26 -9.98
C TYR A 77 8.80 10.11 -8.81
N ARG A 78 9.65 10.99 -8.24
CA ARG A 78 9.32 11.78 -7.06
C ARG A 78 8.83 13.16 -7.44
N ASP A 79 7.84 13.63 -6.71
CA ASP A 79 7.44 15.03 -6.69
C ASP A 79 8.13 15.78 -5.54
N GLU A 80 7.97 17.09 -5.49
CA GLU A 80 8.53 17.97 -4.46
C GLU A 80 8.10 17.54 -3.04
N LYS A 81 6.86 17.09 -2.86
CA LYS A 81 6.35 16.68 -1.54
C LYS A 81 7.03 15.41 -1.03
N LEU A 82 7.30 14.45 -1.93
CA LEU A 82 8.00 13.22 -1.55
C LEU A 82 9.47 13.51 -1.21
N GLU A 83 10.12 14.46 -1.92
CA GLU A 83 11.46 14.93 -1.59
C GLU A 83 11.48 15.67 -0.23
N GLU A 84 10.46 16.47 0.09
CA GLU A 84 10.31 17.09 1.41
C GLU A 84 10.18 16.02 2.52
N LEU A 85 9.41 14.97 2.29
CA LEU A 85 9.27 13.85 3.24
C LEU A 85 10.60 13.13 3.47
N ILE A 86 11.39 12.93 2.42
CA ILE A 86 12.73 12.33 2.48
C ILE A 86 13.63 13.19 3.38
N SER A 87 13.68 14.50 3.14
CA SER A 87 14.45 15.44 3.97
C SER A 87 14.04 15.36 5.44
N VAL A 88 12.73 15.35 5.72
CA VAL A 88 12.20 15.19 7.09
C VAL A 88 12.65 13.87 7.71
N ALA A 89 12.68 12.78 6.94
CA ALA A 89 13.10 11.47 7.45
C ALA A 89 14.58 11.47 7.83
N GLU A 90 15.45 11.99 6.97
CA GLU A 90 16.90 12.09 7.19
C GLU A 90 17.24 12.98 8.38
N ASP A 91 16.62 14.16 8.46
CA ASP A 91 16.79 15.12 9.57
C ASP A 91 16.40 14.53 10.93
N ASN A 92 15.50 13.55 10.95
CA ASN A 92 15.08 12.86 12.16
C ASN A 92 15.74 11.49 12.36
N GLY A 93 16.79 11.16 11.58
CA GLY A 93 17.60 9.96 11.76
C GLY A 93 16.95 8.66 11.27
N THR A 94 16.02 8.75 10.34
CA THR A 94 15.44 7.62 9.61
C THR A 94 16.28 7.36 8.35
N THR A 95 16.63 6.09 8.10
CA THR A 95 17.33 5.71 6.87
C THR A 95 16.36 5.69 5.70
N VAL A 96 16.74 6.32 4.59
CA VAL A 96 15.92 6.31 3.37
C VAL A 96 16.45 5.27 2.40
N TRP A 97 15.55 4.50 1.81
CA TRP A 97 15.83 3.49 0.79
C TRP A 97 15.01 3.77 -0.46
N GLU A 98 15.67 3.68 -1.60
CA GLU A 98 15.00 3.72 -2.89
C GLU A 98 14.64 2.31 -3.34
N MET A 99 13.44 2.16 -3.89
CA MET A 99 12.95 0.90 -4.39
C MET A 99 12.47 1.04 -5.83
N GLU A 100 13.23 0.47 -6.75
CA GLU A 100 12.93 0.44 -8.17
C GLU A 100 12.33 -0.91 -8.58
N ASN A 101 11.77 -0.98 -9.79
CA ASN A 101 11.25 -2.22 -10.36
C ASN A 101 12.25 -3.37 -10.25
N GLY A 102 11.81 -4.49 -9.68
CA GLY A 102 12.62 -5.68 -9.42
C GLY A 102 13.38 -5.66 -8.08
N THR A 103 13.47 -4.53 -7.39
CA THR A 103 14.08 -4.44 -6.04
C THR A 103 13.26 -5.23 -5.03
N GLN A 104 13.94 -5.86 -4.06
CA GLN A 104 13.30 -6.71 -3.06
C GLN A 104 13.75 -6.40 -1.64
N ILE A 105 12.80 -6.40 -0.71
CA ILE A 105 13.06 -6.44 0.74
C ILE A 105 12.55 -7.79 1.26
N ARG A 106 13.38 -8.47 2.08
CA ARG A 106 13.09 -9.82 2.57
C ARG A 106 13.22 -9.93 4.09
N GLU A 107 12.35 -10.76 4.67
CA GLU A 107 12.41 -11.22 6.05
C GLU A 107 12.05 -12.69 6.10
N GLY A 108 13.05 -13.57 6.24
CA GLY A 108 12.83 -15.00 6.12
C GLY A 108 12.17 -15.36 4.78
N LYS A 109 10.94 -15.86 4.84
CA LYS A 109 10.14 -16.19 3.65
C LYS A 109 9.22 -15.08 3.17
N LEU A 110 9.07 -14.01 3.95
CA LEU A 110 8.33 -12.83 3.52
C LEU A 110 9.19 -12.04 2.53
N ARG A 111 8.58 -11.63 1.42
CA ARG A 111 9.23 -10.85 0.39
C ARG A 111 8.31 -9.75 -0.11
N PHE A 112 8.83 -8.54 -0.18
CA PHE A 112 8.27 -7.44 -0.93
C PHE A 112 9.08 -7.28 -2.22
N THR A 113 8.43 -7.27 -3.35
CA THR A 113 9.04 -6.99 -4.65
C THR A 113 8.38 -5.75 -5.23
N CYS A 114 9.17 -4.75 -5.61
CA CYS A 114 8.66 -3.61 -6.36
C CYS A 114 8.38 -4.04 -7.80
N LEU A 115 7.16 -3.87 -8.27
CA LEU A 115 6.75 -4.17 -9.64
C LEU A 115 6.63 -2.93 -10.52
N GLY A 116 6.61 -1.75 -9.93
CA GLY A 116 6.50 -0.47 -10.60
C GLY A 116 6.76 0.71 -9.66
N PRO A 117 6.93 1.93 -10.20
CA PRO A 117 6.78 2.29 -11.61
C PRO A 117 7.90 1.73 -12.51
N LYS A 118 7.63 1.62 -13.83
CA LYS A 118 8.55 1.04 -14.81
C LYS A 118 8.98 2.00 -15.90
N GLU A 119 8.05 2.81 -16.37
CA GLU A 119 8.26 3.70 -17.50
C GLU A 119 9.02 4.95 -17.05
N LYS A 120 10.18 5.21 -17.62
CA LYS A 120 11.05 6.33 -17.22
C LYS A 120 10.44 7.72 -17.37
N ASN A 121 9.38 7.85 -18.15
CA ASN A 121 8.72 9.13 -18.44
C ASN A 121 7.35 9.26 -17.76
N MET A 122 7.07 8.47 -16.73
CA MET A 122 5.84 8.65 -15.95
C MET A 122 5.90 9.96 -15.17
N ASN A 123 4.80 10.68 -15.17
CA ASN A 123 4.68 11.86 -14.32
C ASN A 123 4.66 11.43 -12.85
N PRO A 124 5.41 12.13 -11.96
CA PRO A 124 5.30 11.92 -10.54
C PRO A 124 3.84 12.04 -10.03
N GLY A 125 3.53 11.36 -8.94
CA GLY A 125 2.19 11.30 -8.37
C GLY A 125 1.51 9.95 -8.58
N ASN A 126 0.20 9.93 -8.82
CA ASN A 126 -0.61 8.70 -8.87
C ASN A 126 -0.04 7.64 -9.81
N GLU A 127 0.28 8.02 -11.05
CA GLU A 127 0.77 7.09 -12.07
C GLU A 127 2.11 6.47 -11.73
N ALA A 128 2.97 7.23 -11.06
CA ALA A 128 4.28 6.78 -10.58
C ALA A 128 4.22 6.16 -9.17
N SER A 129 3.05 5.76 -8.71
CA SER A 129 2.90 5.05 -7.42
C SER A 129 3.76 3.80 -7.36
N MET A 130 4.41 3.58 -6.21
CA MET A 130 5.09 2.31 -5.93
C MET A 130 4.07 1.17 -5.90
N ILE A 131 4.32 0.15 -6.71
CA ILE A 131 3.50 -1.05 -6.76
C ILE A 131 4.28 -2.19 -6.13
N LEU A 132 3.71 -2.78 -5.08
CA LEU A 132 4.38 -3.81 -4.29
C LEU A 132 3.65 -5.15 -4.37
N HIS A 133 4.39 -6.20 -4.71
CA HIS A 133 3.99 -7.58 -4.52
C HIS A 133 4.55 -8.07 -3.19
N LEU A 134 3.67 -8.44 -2.28
CA LEU A 134 4.00 -9.14 -1.05
C LEU A 134 3.75 -10.62 -1.25
N GLU A 135 4.78 -11.43 -1.01
CA GLU A 135 4.72 -12.89 -1.05
C GLU A 135 5.10 -13.49 0.30
N TYR A 136 4.31 -14.43 0.80
CA TYR A 136 4.63 -15.22 2.00
C TYR A 136 4.00 -16.60 1.94
N GLU A 137 4.80 -17.66 1.81
CA GLU A 137 4.37 -19.07 1.87
C GLU A 137 3.14 -19.43 0.99
N GLY A 138 3.08 -18.87 -0.22
CA GLY A 138 1.97 -19.06 -1.17
C GLY A 138 0.79 -18.12 -0.96
N PHE A 139 0.92 -17.13 -0.09
CA PHE A 139 0.04 -15.98 -0.01
C PHE A 139 0.64 -14.84 -0.82
N ASP A 140 -0.13 -14.28 -1.74
CA ASP A 140 0.27 -13.19 -2.61
C ASP A 140 -0.68 -12.00 -2.47
N MET A 141 -0.14 -10.82 -2.18
CA MET A 141 -0.91 -9.59 -2.06
C MET A 141 -0.29 -8.50 -2.93
N LEU A 142 -1.14 -7.78 -3.66
CA LEU A 142 -0.74 -6.67 -4.51
C LEU A 142 -1.20 -5.36 -3.90
N PHE A 143 -0.24 -4.44 -3.68
CA PHE A 143 -0.48 -3.05 -3.32
C PHE A 143 -0.20 -2.18 -4.54
N THR A 144 -1.13 -1.32 -4.88
CA THR A 144 -1.09 -0.56 -6.14
C THR A 144 -0.98 0.95 -5.94
N GLY A 145 -0.88 1.41 -4.67
CA GLY A 145 -0.94 2.85 -4.40
C GLY A 145 -2.18 3.47 -5.04
N ASP A 146 -1.99 4.57 -5.72
CA ASP A 146 -3.06 5.26 -6.46
C ASP A 146 -2.85 5.23 -7.98
N VAL A 147 -2.15 4.18 -8.46
CA VAL A 147 -1.91 3.99 -9.88
C VAL A 147 -3.21 4.09 -10.70
N GLU A 148 -3.14 4.79 -11.81
CA GLU A 148 -4.22 4.92 -12.77
C GLU A 148 -3.93 4.10 -14.03
N LYS A 149 -4.78 4.24 -15.04
CA LYS A 149 -4.81 3.39 -16.23
C LYS A 149 -3.43 3.19 -16.89
N GLU A 150 -2.68 4.27 -17.11
CA GLU A 150 -1.37 4.22 -17.78
C GLU A 150 -0.35 3.42 -16.96
N GLY A 151 -0.35 3.60 -15.65
CA GLY A 151 0.49 2.82 -14.74
C GLY A 151 0.09 1.35 -14.68
N GLU A 152 -1.23 1.04 -14.71
CA GLU A 152 -1.72 -0.34 -14.80
C GLU A 152 -1.32 -1.01 -16.13
N GLU A 153 -1.42 -0.29 -17.25
CA GLU A 153 -1.02 -0.77 -18.57
C GLU A 153 0.47 -1.11 -18.62
N SER A 154 1.33 -0.33 -17.94
CA SER A 154 2.76 -0.59 -17.85
C SER A 154 3.12 -1.91 -17.15
N LEU A 155 2.19 -2.44 -16.35
CA LEU A 155 2.37 -3.70 -15.62
C LEU A 155 1.95 -4.94 -16.41
N THR A 156 1.27 -4.81 -17.55
CA THR A 156 0.62 -5.91 -18.26
C THR A 156 1.55 -7.09 -18.48
N ASP A 157 2.76 -6.85 -19.01
CA ASP A 157 3.73 -7.94 -19.27
C ASP A 157 4.20 -8.61 -17.98
N THR A 158 4.40 -7.82 -16.91
CA THR A 158 4.80 -8.38 -15.61
C THR A 158 3.73 -9.25 -15.01
N LEU A 159 2.47 -8.77 -15.01
CA LEU A 159 1.34 -9.52 -14.46
C LEU A 159 1.08 -10.78 -15.27
N SER A 160 1.16 -10.72 -16.60
CA SER A 160 1.06 -11.88 -17.48
C SER A 160 2.15 -12.92 -17.18
N TYR A 161 3.40 -12.48 -17.01
CA TYR A 161 4.50 -13.37 -16.61
C TYR A 161 4.26 -14.01 -15.24
N LEU A 162 3.77 -13.23 -14.24
CA LEU A 162 3.47 -13.76 -12.92
C LEU A 162 2.29 -14.75 -12.96
N GLN A 163 1.31 -14.52 -13.82
CA GLN A 163 0.21 -15.46 -14.06
C GLN A 163 0.70 -16.77 -14.65
N GLU A 164 1.64 -16.75 -15.62
CA GLU A 164 2.31 -17.94 -16.14
C GLU A 164 3.08 -18.71 -15.04
N LYS A 165 3.65 -18.00 -14.07
CA LYS A 165 4.28 -18.57 -12.87
C LYS A 165 3.28 -19.09 -11.84
N LYS A 166 1.98 -19.03 -12.15
CA LYS A 166 0.87 -19.48 -11.29
C LYS A 166 0.77 -18.71 -9.97
N ILE A 167 1.18 -17.44 -9.97
CA ILE A 167 0.88 -16.56 -8.86
C ILE A 167 -0.64 -16.41 -8.77
N SER A 168 -1.17 -16.59 -7.57
CA SER A 168 -2.60 -16.46 -7.26
C SER A 168 -2.78 -15.31 -6.28
N TRP A 169 -3.34 -14.21 -6.76
CA TRP A 169 -3.52 -13.03 -5.93
C TRP A 169 -4.66 -13.23 -4.92
N GLU A 170 -4.29 -13.54 -3.68
CA GLU A 170 -5.28 -13.63 -2.60
C GLU A 170 -5.91 -12.26 -2.32
N VAL A 171 -5.10 -11.20 -2.34
CA VAL A 171 -5.60 -9.85 -2.01
C VAL A 171 -5.05 -8.82 -2.98
N LEU A 172 -5.94 -7.99 -3.48
CA LEU A 172 -5.63 -6.72 -4.13
C LEU A 172 -6.00 -5.57 -3.20
N LYS A 173 -5.04 -4.74 -2.80
CA LYS A 173 -5.34 -3.41 -2.29
C LYS A 173 -5.73 -2.54 -3.48
N THR A 174 -7.02 -2.29 -3.62
CA THR A 174 -7.59 -1.55 -4.76
C THR A 174 -6.96 -0.17 -4.89
N ALA A 175 -6.55 0.18 -6.09
CA ALA A 175 -5.89 1.43 -6.40
C ALA A 175 -6.79 2.65 -6.17
N HIS A 176 -6.18 3.76 -5.81
CA HIS A 176 -6.77 5.09 -5.71
C HIS A 176 -8.14 5.08 -5.00
N HIS A 177 -8.18 4.37 -3.86
CA HIS A 177 -9.35 4.24 -2.98
C HIS A 177 -10.64 3.75 -3.68
N GLY A 178 -10.50 3.13 -4.85
CA GLY A 178 -11.62 2.74 -5.72
C GLY A 178 -12.08 3.85 -6.66
N SER A 179 -11.16 4.68 -7.15
CA SER A 179 -11.40 5.65 -8.22
C SER A 179 -11.91 4.96 -9.49
N LYS A 180 -12.78 5.63 -10.24
CA LYS A 180 -13.24 5.14 -11.54
C LYS A 180 -12.15 5.03 -12.59
N ASN A 181 -11.05 5.78 -12.43
CA ASN A 181 -9.92 5.83 -13.36
C ASN A 181 -8.90 4.71 -13.13
N SER A 182 -9.07 3.94 -12.06
CA SER A 182 -8.14 2.88 -11.63
C SER A 182 -8.84 1.52 -11.59
N THR A 183 -8.08 0.46 -11.44
CA THR A 183 -8.58 -0.92 -11.33
C THR A 183 -9.42 -1.27 -12.56
N THR A 184 -8.82 -1.13 -13.73
CA THR A 184 -9.45 -1.34 -15.03
C THR A 184 -9.80 -2.82 -15.25
N GLU A 185 -10.72 -3.10 -16.18
CA GLU A 185 -11.07 -4.48 -16.55
C GLU A 185 -9.85 -5.24 -17.04
N ALA A 186 -9.03 -4.63 -17.92
CA ALA A 186 -7.82 -5.24 -18.44
C ALA A 186 -6.81 -5.58 -17.33
N PHE A 187 -6.66 -4.72 -16.32
CA PHE A 187 -5.85 -5.00 -15.14
C PHE A 187 -6.41 -6.18 -14.34
N LEU A 188 -7.72 -6.19 -14.09
CA LEU A 188 -8.40 -7.25 -13.34
C LEU A 188 -8.37 -8.60 -14.07
N GLU A 189 -8.38 -8.63 -15.41
CA GLU A 189 -8.19 -9.86 -16.20
C GLU A 189 -6.84 -10.53 -15.95
N ASN A 190 -5.80 -9.76 -15.65
CA ASN A 190 -4.47 -10.27 -15.33
C ASN A 190 -4.32 -10.62 -13.85
N VAL A 191 -4.91 -9.83 -12.93
CA VAL A 191 -4.75 -10.04 -11.49
C VAL A 191 -5.72 -11.09 -10.96
N LYS A 192 -7.01 -11.02 -11.31
CA LYS A 192 -8.07 -11.93 -10.83
C LYS A 192 -8.02 -12.16 -9.31
N PRO A 193 -8.09 -11.12 -8.49
CA PRO A 193 -7.89 -11.24 -7.06
C PRO A 193 -9.05 -11.98 -6.40
N ARG A 194 -8.75 -12.80 -5.40
CA ARG A 194 -9.79 -13.44 -4.59
C ARG A 194 -10.52 -12.45 -3.70
N TYR A 195 -9.78 -11.47 -3.16
CA TYR A 195 -10.30 -10.41 -2.31
C TYR A 195 -9.80 -9.04 -2.80
N ALA A 196 -10.69 -8.07 -2.84
CA ALA A 196 -10.36 -6.67 -3.11
C ALA A 196 -10.53 -5.85 -1.83
N TRP A 197 -9.50 -5.13 -1.43
CA TRP A 197 -9.49 -4.27 -0.25
C TRP A 197 -9.52 -2.81 -0.63
N ILE A 198 -10.55 -2.10 -0.18
CA ILE A 198 -10.74 -0.69 -0.45
C ILE A 198 -10.57 0.09 0.85
N SER A 199 -9.61 1.00 0.87
CA SER A 199 -9.44 1.97 1.95
C SER A 199 -10.04 3.30 1.51
N ALA A 200 -11.20 3.68 2.04
CA ALA A 200 -11.86 4.93 1.71
C ALA A 200 -12.60 5.49 2.94
N GLY A 201 -12.63 6.81 3.06
CA GLY A 201 -13.36 7.49 4.13
C GLY A 201 -14.87 7.39 3.95
N ARG A 202 -15.64 7.24 5.05
CA ARG A 202 -17.11 7.11 5.00
C ARG A 202 -17.83 8.28 4.31
N LYS A 203 -17.28 9.47 4.39
CA LYS A 203 -17.85 10.71 3.84
C LYS A 203 -16.79 11.46 3.05
N ASN A 204 -15.98 10.72 2.25
CA ASN A 204 -14.97 11.38 1.45
C ASN A 204 -15.62 12.21 0.34
N ARG A 205 -14.98 13.34 0.04
CA ARG A 205 -15.46 14.32 -0.96
C ARG A 205 -15.36 13.84 -2.40
N TYR A 206 -14.60 12.78 -2.63
CA TYR A 206 -14.35 12.23 -3.98
C TYR A 206 -15.39 11.23 -4.42
N GLY A 207 -16.24 10.75 -3.51
CA GLY A 207 -17.23 9.72 -3.79
C GLY A 207 -16.65 8.31 -3.95
N HIS A 208 -15.40 8.08 -3.47
CA HIS A 208 -14.78 6.76 -3.51
C HIS A 208 -15.36 5.82 -2.45
N PRO A 209 -15.46 4.50 -2.76
CA PRO A 209 -15.24 3.89 -4.07
C PRO A 209 -16.37 4.25 -5.04
N HIS A 210 -16.03 4.48 -6.31
CA HIS A 210 -17.02 4.71 -7.35
C HIS A 210 -17.76 3.42 -7.72
N LYS A 211 -19.02 3.57 -8.13
CA LYS A 211 -19.87 2.45 -8.50
C LYS A 211 -19.28 1.61 -9.64
N ASP A 212 -18.72 2.27 -10.64
CA ASP A 212 -18.09 1.60 -11.79
C ASP A 212 -16.94 0.67 -11.35
N THR A 213 -16.15 1.09 -10.36
CA THR A 213 -15.05 0.27 -9.82
C THR A 213 -15.56 -0.91 -9.03
N LEU A 214 -16.63 -0.71 -8.24
CA LEU A 214 -17.28 -1.81 -7.52
C LEU A 214 -17.83 -2.84 -8.49
N GLU A 215 -18.52 -2.41 -9.56
CA GLU A 215 -19.04 -3.29 -10.60
C GLU A 215 -17.92 -4.08 -11.31
N ARG A 216 -16.81 -3.45 -11.66
CA ARG A 216 -15.64 -4.16 -12.24
C ARG A 216 -15.08 -5.22 -11.30
N LEU A 217 -14.95 -4.89 -10.01
CA LEU A 217 -14.45 -5.83 -9.00
C LEU A 217 -15.41 -7.01 -8.79
N GLU A 218 -16.72 -6.75 -8.74
CA GLU A 218 -17.74 -7.80 -8.64
C GLU A 218 -17.73 -8.71 -9.87
N ASN A 219 -17.66 -8.14 -11.07
CA ASN A 219 -17.56 -8.86 -12.33
C ASN A 219 -16.29 -9.72 -12.43
N SER A 220 -15.19 -9.30 -11.82
CA SER A 220 -13.96 -10.11 -11.75
C SER A 220 -14.06 -11.29 -10.79
N GLY A 221 -15.14 -11.39 -10.00
CA GLY A 221 -15.37 -12.42 -9.00
C GLY A 221 -14.70 -12.14 -7.65
N ALA A 222 -14.11 -10.95 -7.45
CA ALA A 222 -13.46 -10.58 -6.21
C ALA A 222 -14.48 -10.35 -5.08
N LYS A 223 -14.19 -10.88 -3.88
CA LYS A 223 -14.94 -10.51 -2.69
C LYS A 223 -14.44 -9.18 -2.14
N ILE A 224 -15.31 -8.17 -2.08
CA ILE A 224 -14.97 -6.81 -1.71
C ILE A 224 -15.04 -6.62 -0.18
N TYR A 225 -14.01 -5.99 0.39
CA TYR A 225 -13.98 -5.46 1.74
C TYR A 225 -13.64 -3.97 1.69
N SER A 226 -14.46 -3.14 2.32
CA SER A 226 -14.26 -1.68 2.37
C SER A 226 -14.18 -1.20 3.80
N THR A 227 -13.24 -0.28 4.07
CA THR A 227 -13.17 0.38 5.39
C THR A 227 -14.41 1.21 5.70
N GLN A 228 -15.18 1.62 4.70
CA GLN A 228 -16.46 2.32 4.89
C GLN A 228 -17.50 1.44 5.55
N GLU A 229 -17.60 0.19 5.14
CA GLU A 229 -18.61 -0.77 5.59
C GLU A 229 -18.10 -1.62 6.76
N ASN A 230 -16.91 -2.16 6.62
CA ASN A 230 -16.36 -3.16 7.53
C ASN A 230 -15.51 -2.55 8.66
N GLY A 231 -15.16 -1.25 8.56
CA GLY A 231 -14.19 -0.62 9.47
C GLY A 231 -12.79 -1.18 9.27
N ALA A 232 -11.99 -1.22 10.31
CA ALA A 232 -10.66 -1.83 10.26
C ALA A 232 -10.81 -3.36 10.16
N PHE A 233 -10.07 -3.95 9.25
CA PHE A 233 -9.98 -5.41 9.09
C PHE A 233 -8.52 -5.84 8.89
N GLY A 234 -8.25 -7.10 9.13
CA GLY A 234 -6.92 -7.66 9.06
C GLY A 234 -6.91 -9.06 8.49
N ILE A 235 -5.72 -9.51 8.11
CA ILE A 235 -5.43 -10.89 7.71
C ILE A 235 -4.36 -11.46 8.63
N THR A 236 -4.57 -12.70 9.03
CA THR A 236 -3.53 -13.54 9.58
C THR A 236 -3.24 -14.65 8.59
N VAL A 237 -1.98 -14.75 8.18
CA VAL A 237 -1.50 -15.80 7.28
C VAL A 237 -0.56 -16.72 8.02
N ASN A 238 -0.74 -18.02 7.85
CA ASN A 238 0.20 -19.04 8.27
C ASN A 238 0.33 -20.11 7.18
N LYS A 239 1.30 -21.02 7.31
CA LYS A 239 1.63 -22.07 6.32
C LYS A 239 0.45 -22.86 5.72
N LYS A 240 -0.72 -22.84 6.35
CA LYS A 240 -1.84 -23.71 5.97
C LYS A 240 -3.15 -22.97 5.80
N SER A 241 -3.24 -21.72 6.23
CA SER A 241 -4.50 -20.99 6.23
C SER A 241 -4.32 -19.48 6.19
N MET A 242 -5.27 -18.82 5.57
CA MET A 242 -5.51 -17.41 5.66
C MET A 242 -6.83 -17.18 6.40
N ARG A 243 -6.83 -16.27 7.38
CA ARG A 243 -8.03 -15.86 8.10
C ARG A 243 -8.18 -14.35 8.02
N ILE A 244 -9.33 -13.92 7.50
CA ILE A 244 -9.73 -12.50 7.54
C ILE A 244 -10.52 -12.27 8.83
N HIS A 245 -10.19 -11.21 9.55
CA HIS A 245 -10.91 -10.79 10.76
C HIS A 245 -11.18 -9.28 10.68
N GLY A 246 -12.35 -8.87 11.06
CA GLY A 246 -12.80 -7.49 11.12
C GLY A 246 -13.28 -7.13 12.52
N ARG A 247 -13.74 -5.90 12.70
CA ARG A 247 -14.25 -5.39 13.97
C ARG A 247 -15.52 -6.13 14.45
N ASN A 248 -16.17 -6.88 13.56
CA ASN A 248 -17.44 -7.57 13.79
C ASN A 248 -17.33 -9.09 13.59
N GLY A 249 -16.12 -9.66 13.70
CA GLY A 249 -15.89 -11.09 13.59
C GLY A 249 -14.93 -11.61 14.65
#